data_9e12767761376c525c4f63857f83311c
#
_entry.id   9e12767761376c525c4f63857f83311c
#
_cell.length_a   1.000
_cell.length_b   1.000
_cell.length_c   1.000
_cell.angle_alpha   90.00
_cell.angle_beta   90.00
_cell.angle_gamma   90.00
#
_symmetry.space_group_name_H-M   'P 1'
#
loop_
_entity.id
_entity.type
_entity.pdbx_description
1 polymer ?
#
loop_
_entity_poly.entity_id
_entity_poly.type
_entity_poly.pdbx_seq_one_letter_code
_entity_poly.pdbx_strand_id
1 'polypeptide(L)'
;MDSRVGVWKREFLLGRMQRVRVGGQLSAEVRVTSGVPQGSVLGPLQFLTYVNDIWRNMKLTIRLSADDCVIYRKYINNADMEKLQKDLDRLGEWTVENAMKINPSKSKVIRFTRASVKDPLNYSLMSTLIP
;
A
#
# COMPACT_ATOMS: atom_id res chain seq x y z
N MET A 1 -5.49 -16.17 16.76
CA MET A 1 -5.36 -14.85 17.47
C MET A 1 -6.27 -14.92 18.68
N ASP A 2 -5.82 -14.52 19.87
CA ASP A 2 -6.65 -14.49 21.07
C ASP A 2 -7.89 -13.62 20.81
N SER A 3 -9.07 -14.14 21.13
CA SER A 3 -10.36 -13.46 20.91
C SER A 3 -10.42 -12.09 21.61
N ARG A 4 -9.77 -11.95 22.76
CA ARG A 4 -9.68 -10.69 23.52
C ARG A 4 -8.95 -9.59 22.77
N VAL A 5 -7.84 -9.93 22.08
CA VAL A 5 -7.10 -8.98 21.23
C VAL A 5 -7.94 -8.54 20.04
N GLY A 6 -8.74 -9.42 19.47
CA GLY A 6 -9.68 -9.11 18.39
C GLY A 6 -10.76 -8.12 18.83
N VAL A 7 -11.38 -8.36 19.96
CA VAL A 7 -12.39 -7.45 20.55
C VAL A 7 -11.77 -6.10 20.86
N TRP A 8 -10.62 -6.06 21.49
CA TRP A 8 -9.93 -4.82 21.81
C TRP A 8 -9.57 -3.99 20.56
N LYS A 9 -9.04 -4.62 19.50
CA LYS A 9 -8.79 -3.94 18.22
C LYS A 9 -10.05 -3.33 17.63
N ARG A 10 -11.15 -4.06 17.69
CA ARG A 10 -12.44 -3.61 17.20
C ARG A 10 -12.91 -2.37 17.98
N GLU A 11 -12.89 -2.40 19.28
CA GLU A 11 -13.29 -1.27 20.13
C GLU A 11 -12.41 -0.04 19.92
N PHE A 12 -11.10 -0.24 19.72
CA PHE A 12 -10.17 0.85 19.42
C PHE A 12 -10.45 1.53 18.07
N LEU A 13 -11.00 0.83 17.09
CA LEU A 13 -11.25 1.34 15.75
C LEU A 13 -12.67 1.83 15.52
N LEU A 14 -13.66 1.29 16.24
CA LEU A 14 -15.06 1.60 16.05
C LEU A 14 -15.49 2.85 16.83
N GLY A 15 -16.61 3.43 16.40
CA GLY A 15 -17.27 4.53 17.11
C GLY A 15 -16.49 5.85 17.14
N ARG A 16 -15.41 5.98 16.36
CA ARG A 16 -14.59 7.20 16.35
C ARG A 16 -15.29 8.36 15.67
N MET A 17 -15.11 9.53 16.26
CA MET A 17 -15.58 10.79 15.73
C MET A 17 -14.41 11.74 15.53
N GLN A 18 -14.50 12.65 14.57
CA GLN A 18 -13.47 13.62 14.25
C GLN A 18 -14.05 15.02 14.13
N ARG A 19 -13.29 16.02 14.61
CA ARG A 19 -13.54 17.45 14.40
C ARG A 19 -12.24 18.12 13.95
N VAL A 20 -12.37 19.14 13.14
CA VAL A 20 -11.25 20.01 12.75
C VAL A 20 -11.30 21.28 13.58
N ARG A 21 -10.16 21.72 14.10
CA ARG A 21 -10.02 22.96 14.85
C ARG A 21 -9.26 23.99 14.01
N VAL A 22 -9.90 25.13 13.74
CA VAL A 22 -9.29 26.25 13.01
C VAL A 22 -9.60 27.52 13.76
N GLY A 23 -8.58 28.34 14.08
CA GLY A 23 -8.78 29.62 14.77
C GLY A 23 -9.48 29.50 16.13
N GLY A 24 -9.32 28.39 16.83
CA GLY A 24 -9.95 28.12 18.11
C GLY A 24 -11.37 27.55 18.02
N GLN A 25 -11.99 27.58 16.84
CA GLN A 25 -13.33 27.03 16.61
C GLN A 25 -13.27 25.58 16.13
N LEU A 26 -14.26 24.78 16.52
CA LEU A 26 -14.40 23.37 16.12
C LEU A 26 -15.45 23.24 15.02
N SER A 27 -15.16 22.40 14.03
CA SER A 27 -16.15 21.99 13.03
C SER A 27 -17.25 21.13 13.65
N ALA A 28 -18.30 20.86 12.87
CA ALA A 28 -19.25 19.80 13.17
C ALA A 28 -18.52 18.46 13.34
N GLU A 29 -19.09 17.58 14.13
CA GLU A 29 -18.57 16.25 14.37
C GLU A 29 -18.90 15.32 13.20
N VAL A 30 -17.89 14.57 12.72
CA VAL A 30 -18.03 13.62 11.61
C VAL A 30 -17.58 12.24 12.07
N ARG A 31 -18.36 11.21 11.73
CA ARG A 31 -18.00 9.82 12.03
C ARG A 31 -16.86 9.37 11.15
N VAL A 32 -15.83 8.77 11.77
CA VAL A 32 -14.70 8.16 11.07
C VAL A 32 -15.02 6.71 10.76
N THR A 33 -15.05 6.37 9.47
CA THR A 33 -15.45 5.04 8.99
C THR A 33 -14.25 4.18 8.53
N SER A 34 -13.05 4.77 8.40
CA SER A 34 -11.85 4.06 7.92
C SER A 34 -10.57 4.58 8.57
N GLY A 35 -9.45 3.92 8.29
CA GLY A 35 -8.13 4.30 8.77
C GLY A 35 -7.91 4.02 10.26
N VAL A 36 -6.73 4.37 10.74
CA VAL A 36 -6.31 4.24 12.14
C VAL A 36 -6.17 5.61 12.80
N PRO A 37 -6.27 5.71 14.16
CA PRO A 37 -6.04 6.97 14.84
C PRO A 37 -4.63 7.49 14.59
N GLN A 38 -4.51 8.58 13.84
CA GLN A 38 -3.23 9.23 13.53
C GLN A 38 -2.61 9.79 14.80
N GLY A 39 -1.27 9.63 14.95
CA GLY A 39 -0.56 10.03 16.17
C GLY A 39 -0.64 9.03 17.33
N SER A 40 -1.41 7.96 17.21
CA SER A 40 -1.41 6.88 18.21
C SER A 40 -0.20 5.95 18.02
N VAL A 41 0.31 5.37 19.11
CA VAL A 41 1.38 4.36 19.06
C VAL A 41 0.96 3.10 18.33
N LEU A 42 -0.31 2.75 18.38
CA LEU A 42 -0.86 1.50 17.82
C LEU A 42 -1.30 1.64 16.36
N GLY A 43 -1.54 2.84 15.87
CA GLY A 43 -1.95 3.07 14.50
C GLY A 43 -0.98 2.48 13.47
N PRO A 44 0.31 2.81 13.51
CA PRO A 44 1.31 2.23 12.61
C PRO A 44 1.38 0.70 12.69
N LEU A 45 1.32 0.13 13.88
CA LEU A 45 1.36 -1.31 14.09
C LEU A 45 0.14 -2.02 13.48
N GLN A 46 -1.05 -1.42 13.61
CA GLN A 46 -2.26 -1.94 13.01
C GLN A 46 -2.23 -1.85 11.50
N PHE A 47 -1.70 -0.75 10.93
CA PHE A 47 -1.48 -0.63 9.50
C PHE A 47 -0.54 -1.71 8.98
N LEU A 48 0.64 -1.91 9.61
CA LEU A 48 1.57 -2.97 9.23
C LEU A 48 0.94 -4.37 9.32
N THR A 49 0.11 -4.61 10.33
CA THR A 49 -0.62 -5.88 10.44
C THR A 49 -1.62 -6.06 9.30
N TYR A 50 -2.25 -4.98 8.85
CA TYR A 50 -3.21 -4.98 7.76
C TYR A 50 -2.56 -5.26 6.41
N VAL A 51 -1.40 -4.65 6.14
CA VAL A 51 -0.68 -4.85 4.87
C VAL A 51 0.27 -6.05 4.89
N ASN A 52 0.32 -6.80 5.99
CA ASN A 52 1.28 -7.87 6.21
C ASN A 52 1.15 -9.05 5.23
N ASP A 53 0.05 -9.20 4.55
CA ASP A 53 -0.18 -10.28 3.58
C ASP A 53 -0.13 -9.84 2.11
N ILE A 54 0.23 -8.58 1.86
CA ILE A 54 0.33 -8.01 0.50
C ILE A 54 1.20 -8.86 -0.44
N TRP A 55 2.22 -9.55 0.10
CA TRP A 55 3.15 -10.39 -0.68
C TRP A 55 2.73 -11.85 -0.81
N ARG A 56 1.62 -12.28 -0.18
CA ARG A 56 1.28 -13.71 0.00
C ARG A 56 1.25 -14.51 -1.30
N ASN A 57 0.91 -13.90 -2.44
CA ASN A 57 0.82 -14.53 -3.74
C ASN A 57 1.84 -14.01 -4.76
N MET A 58 2.85 -13.25 -4.32
CA MET A 58 3.85 -12.63 -5.20
C MET A 58 5.18 -13.38 -5.13
N LYS A 59 5.86 -13.45 -6.27
CA LYS A 59 7.19 -14.09 -6.40
C LYS A 59 8.32 -13.06 -6.38
N LEU A 60 8.01 -11.80 -6.13
CA LEU A 60 8.95 -10.70 -6.08
C LEU A 60 9.47 -10.46 -4.68
N THR A 61 10.56 -9.70 -4.59
CA THR A 61 10.99 -9.14 -3.32
C THR A 61 10.29 -7.81 -3.12
N ILE A 62 9.53 -7.71 -2.02
CA ILE A 62 8.81 -6.52 -1.59
C ILE A 62 9.46 -5.97 -0.33
N ARG A 63 9.64 -4.68 -0.27
CA ARG A 63 10.04 -3.94 0.92
C ARG A 63 9.02 -2.88 1.22
N LEU A 64 8.50 -2.89 2.42
CA LEU A 64 7.57 -1.88 2.92
C LEU A 64 8.30 -0.96 3.89
N SER A 65 8.04 0.35 3.76
CA SER A 65 8.49 1.38 4.69
C SER A 65 7.31 2.31 4.91
N ALA A 66 6.62 2.14 6.03
CA ALA A 66 5.32 2.75 6.30
C ALA A 66 4.33 2.47 5.15
N ASP A 67 3.88 3.48 4.43
CA ASP A 67 2.98 3.40 3.27
C ASP A 67 3.72 3.23 1.93
N ASP A 68 5.04 3.39 1.92
CA ASP A 68 5.85 3.19 0.71
C ASP A 68 6.12 1.70 0.46
N CYS A 69 5.93 1.28 -0.79
CA CYS A 69 6.17 -0.08 -1.24
C CYS A 69 7.21 -0.09 -2.37
N VAL A 70 8.33 -0.76 -2.12
CA VAL A 70 9.37 -0.98 -3.13
C VAL A 70 9.33 -2.43 -3.58
N ILE A 71 9.10 -2.63 -4.87
CA ILE A 71 9.09 -3.94 -5.50
C ILE A 71 10.31 -4.03 -6.42
N TYR A 72 11.08 -5.09 -6.31
CA TYR A 72 12.25 -5.26 -7.15
C TYR A 72 12.49 -6.70 -7.56
N ARG A 73 13.09 -6.84 -8.74
CA ARG A 73 13.46 -8.11 -9.33
C ARG A 73 14.75 -7.99 -10.12
N LYS A 74 15.58 -9.00 -10.06
CA LYS A 74 16.70 -9.15 -11.00
C LYS A 74 16.12 -9.42 -12.38
N TYR A 75 16.50 -8.60 -13.34
CA TYR A 75 16.13 -8.73 -14.75
C TYR A 75 17.25 -9.43 -15.50
N ILE A 76 16.93 -10.51 -16.19
CA ILE A 76 17.85 -11.29 -17.03
C ILE A 76 17.35 -11.34 -18.47
N ASN A 77 16.03 -11.47 -18.66
CA ASN A 77 15.39 -11.63 -19.96
C ASN A 77 13.95 -11.05 -19.97
N ASN A 78 13.34 -11.00 -21.15
CA ASN A 78 11.99 -10.46 -21.31
C ASN A 78 10.93 -11.20 -20.49
N ALA A 79 11.09 -12.50 -20.23
CA ALA A 79 10.17 -13.24 -19.37
C ALA A 79 10.15 -12.72 -17.93
N ASP A 80 11.22 -12.06 -17.48
CA ASP A 80 11.24 -11.43 -16.15
C ASP A 80 10.42 -10.13 -16.10
N MET A 81 10.30 -9.44 -17.24
CA MET A 81 9.40 -8.28 -17.36
C MET A 81 7.94 -8.71 -17.22
N GLU A 82 7.54 -9.78 -17.91
CA GLU A 82 6.18 -10.32 -17.81
C GLU A 82 5.85 -10.79 -16.39
N LYS A 83 6.82 -11.41 -15.71
CA LYS A 83 6.64 -11.83 -14.31
C LYS A 83 6.47 -10.63 -13.38
N LEU A 84 7.22 -9.55 -13.60
CA LEU A 84 7.07 -8.31 -12.83
C LEU A 84 5.69 -7.69 -13.08
N GLN A 85 5.24 -7.64 -14.34
CA GLN A 85 3.90 -7.13 -14.65
C GLN A 85 2.80 -7.97 -13.97
N LYS A 86 2.88 -9.29 -14.02
CA LYS A 86 1.93 -10.18 -13.33
C LYS A 86 1.87 -9.95 -11.83
N ASP A 87 2.99 -9.65 -11.21
CA ASP A 87 3.00 -9.37 -9.77
C ASP A 87 2.47 -7.95 -9.46
N LEU A 88 2.65 -6.97 -10.37
CA LEU A 88 1.99 -5.67 -10.30
C LEU A 88 0.46 -5.79 -10.45
N ASP A 89 0.00 -6.66 -11.35
CA ASP A 89 -1.42 -6.93 -11.53
C ASP A 89 -2.04 -7.53 -10.24
N ARG A 90 -1.35 -8.51 -9.64
CA ARG A 90 -1.75 -9.10 -8.33
C ARG A 90 -1.75 -8.07 -7.20
N LEU A 91 -0.80 -7.14 -7.20
CA LEU A 91 -0.82 -6.03 -6.26
C LEU A 91 -2.06 -5.16 -6.45
N GLY A 92 -2.42 -4.87 -7.69
CA GLY A 92 -3.65 -4.15 -8.03
C GLY A 92 -4.90 -4.88 -7.52
N GLU A 93 -5.01 -6.19 -7.78
CA GLU A 93 -6.09 -7.03 -7.28
C GLU A 93 -6.19 -7.00 -5.75
N TRP A 94 -5.05 -7.21 -5.07
CA TRP A 94 -4.98 -7.17 -3.61
C TRP A 94 -5.48 -5.83 -3.04
N THR A 95 -5.12 -4.70 -3.68
CA THR A 95 -5.56 -3.38 -3.21
C THR A 95 -7.07 -3.20 -3.34
N VAL A 96 -7.68 -3.71 -4.39
CA VAL A 96 -9.14 -3.69 -4.57
C VAL A 96 -9.83 -4.54 -3.51
N GLU A 97 -9.35 -5.77 -3.29
CA GLU A 97 -9.90 -6.70 -2.27
C GLU A 97 -9.82 -6.12 -0.85
N ASN A 98 -8.77 -5.34 -0.57
CA ASN A 98 -8.53 -4.75 0.74
C ASN A 98 -8.97 -3.28 0.84
N ALA A 99 -9.79 -2.77 -0.08
CA ALA A 99 -10.30 -1.40 -0.10
C ALA A 99 -9.19 -0.33 0.07
N MET A 100 -8.00 -0.61 -0.48
CA MET A 100 -6.88 0.32 -0.52
C MET A 100 -6.76 0.98 -1.90
N LYS A 101 -6.06 2.10 -1.95
CA LYS A 101 -5.73 2.79 -3.21
C LYS A 101 -4.24 3.03 -3.29
N ILE A 102 -3.61 2.49 -4.33
CA ILE A 102 -2.26 2.92 -4.72
C ILE A 102 -2.42 4.11 -5.67
N ASN A 103 -1.50 5.06 -5.58
CA ASN A 103 -1.47 6.20 -6.49
C ASN A 103 -0.46 5.96 -7.62
N PRO A 104 -0.92 5.60 -8.85
CA PRO A 104 -0.02 5.31 -9.95
C PRO A 104 0.83 6.53 -10.36
N SER A 105 0.32 7.76 -10.20
CA SER A 105 1.04 8.98 -10.54
C SER A 105 2.24 9.28 -9.64
N LYS A 106 2.27 8.69 -8.43
CA LYS A 106 3.41 8.74 -7.51
C LYS A 106 4.34 7.54 -7.66
N SER A 107 3.91 6.49 -8.38
CA SER A 107 4.72 5.30 -8.63
C SER A 107 5.73 5.58 -9.73
N LYS A 108 6.90 4.97 -9.64
CA LYS A 108 7.97 5.12 -10.63
C LYS A 108 8.66 3.79 -10.88
N VAL A 109 9.11 3.58 -12.12
CA VAL A 109 9.92 2.43 -12.49
C VAL A 109 11.37 2.87 -12.64
N ILE A 110 12.28 2.20 -11.96
CA ILE A 110 13.71 2.50 -12.01
C ILE A 110 14.46 1.24 -12.43
N ARG A 111 15.32 1.37 -13.44
CA ARG A 111 16.24 0.31 -13.89
C ARG A 111 17.65 0.61 -13.43
N PHE A 112 18.24 -0.29 -12.68
CA PHE A 112 19.67 -0.24 -12.35
C PHE A 112 20.43 -1.18 -13.31
N THR A 113 21.26 -0.61 -14.17
CA THR A 113 22.07 -1.38 -15.14
C THR A 113 23.40 -0.72 -15.41
N ARG A 114 24.42 -1.51 -15.74
CA ARG A 114 25.72 -1.03 -16.26
C ARG A 114 25.72 -0.89 -17.79
N ALA A 115 24.74 -1.47 -18.47
CA ALA A 115 24.61 -1.36 -19.92
C ALA A 115 23.92 -0.07 -20.33
N SER A 116 24.29 0.47 -21.49
CA SER A 116 23.51 1.54 -22.12
C SER A 116 22.22 0.94 -22.68
N VAL A 117 21.13 1.09 -21.96
CA VAL A 117 19.81 0.57 -22.34
C VAL A 117 18.95 1.71 -22.83
N LYS A 118 18.45 1.60 -24.06
CA LYS A 118 17.60 2.61 -24.70
C LYS A 118 16.11 2.24 -24.67
N ASP A 119 15.79 0.96 -24.41
CA ASP A 119 14.41 0.49 -24.45
C ASP A 119 13.62 1.01 -23.24
N PRO A 120 12.47 1.65 -23.47
CA PRO A 120 11.60 2.11 -22.39
C PRO A 120 11.08 0.93 -21.57
N LEU A 121 10.85 1.16 -20.28
CA LEU A 121 10.15 0.22 -19.41
C LEU A 121 8.67 0.56 -19.44
N ASN A 122 7.86 -0.35 -19.97
CA ASN A 122 6.42 -0.19 -20.04
C ASN A 122 5.75 -1.11 -19.00
N TYR A 123 5.55 -0.57 -17.81
CA TYR A 123 4.78 -1.25 -16.77
C TYR A 123 3.50 -0.48 -16.46
N SER A 124 2.47 -1.21 -16.11
CA SER A 124 1.19 -0.63 -15.68
C SER A 124 0.81 -1.10 -14.29
N LEU A 125 0.12 -0.25 -13.57
CA LEU A 125 -0.49 -0.56 -12.29
C LEU A 125 -1.97 -0.16 -12.37
N MET A 126 -2.88 -1.11 -12.17
CA MET A 126 -4.34 -0.89 -12.29
C MET A 126 -4.70 -0.23 -13.64
N SER A 127 -4.13 -0.75 -14.74
CA SER A 127 -4.30 -0.24 -16.12
C SER A 127 -3.75 1.17 -16.36
N THR A 128 -3.03 1.77 -15.43
CA THR A 128 -2.35 3.07 -15.58
C THR A 128 -0.86 2.84 -15.80
N LEU A 129 -0.30 3.42 -16.88
CA LEU A 129 1.12 3.35 -17.18
C LEU A 129 1.92 4.05 -16.06
N ILE A 130 2.97 3.39 -15.57
CA ILE A 130 3.88 3.94 -14.56
C ILE A 130 5.05 4.61 -15.31
N PRO A 131 5.36 5.88 -15.04
CA PRO A 131 6.50 6.59 -15.65
C PRO A 131 7.86 6.05 -15.19
#